data_36cfb792ae5dbca68a8f7a1cc6876727
#
_entry.id   36cfb792ae5dbca68a8f7a1cc6876727
#
_cell.length_a   1.000
_cell.length_b   1.000
_cell.length_c   1.000
_cell.angle_alpha   90.00
_cell.angle_beta   90.00
_cell.angle_gamma   90.00
#
_symmetry.space_group_name_H-M   'P 1'
#
loop_
_entity.id
_entity.type
_entity.pdbx_description
1 polymer ?
#
loop_
_entity_poly.entity_id
_entity_poly.type
_entity_poly.pdbx_seq_one_letter_code
_entity_poly.pdbx_strand_id
1 'polypeptide(L)'
;MTSSHATGPATQEEPAAGRTVPAAGGRWSRWREQVVELLKFGTVGGVAFVVDVGLMNLLRFGPGEVLGDKPLTAKVVSVVVATLVAWMGNRYWAFAGSRREQRGRELVWFLLVNAGGMLIAVGALGISHYVLGLTSPLADNIAANGVGLVLGTAFRYFCYRYLVFTGKPVSP
;
A
#
# COMPACT_ATOMS: atom_id res chain seq x y z
N MET A 1 82.55 -27.18 -14.92
CA MET A 1 82.21 -25.77 -15.20
C MET A 1 80.77 -25.75 -15.66
N THR A 2 79.78 -25.66 -14.74
CA THR A 2 78.42 -25.52 -15.05
C THR A 2 77.72 -24.67 -14.00
N SER A 3 77.42 -23.45 -14.36
CA SER A 3 76.77 -22.44 -13.54
C SER A 3 75.28 -22.71 -13.46
N SER A 4 74.78 -22.98 -12.26
CA SER A 4 73.35 -23.17 -11.99
C SER A 4 72.74 -21.82 -11.62
N HIS A 5 71.86 -21.31 -12.48
CA HIS A 5 71.01 -20.17 -12.18
C HIS A 5 69.79 -20.66 -11.43
N ALA A 6 69.67 -20.35 -10.13
CA ALA A 6 68.48 -20.49 -9.35
C ALA A 6 67.53 -19.30 -9.58
N THR A 7 66.42 -19.57 -10.24
CA THR A 7 65.33 -18.62 -10.40
C THR A 7 64.43 -18.72 -9.13
N GLY A 8 64.42 -17.69 -8.29
CA GLY A 8 63.54 -17.59 -7.15
C GLY A 8 62.06 -17.38 -7.59
N PRO A 9 61.09 -17.83 -6.79
CA PRO A 9 59.67 -17.67 -7.13
C PRO A 9 59.26 -16.20 -6.95
N ALA A 10 58.65 -15.69 -8.01
CA ALA A 10 58.01 -14.39 -8.02
C ALA A 10 56.81 -14.38 -7.03
N THR A 11 56.94 -13.54 -6.01
CA THR A 11 55.82 -13.25 -5.10
C THR A 11 54.75 -12.53 -5.89
N GLN A 12 53.64 -13.22 -6.20
CA GLN A 12 52.44 -12.58 -6.72
C GLN A 12 51.82 -11.75 -5.59
N GLU A 13 51.94 -10.45 -5.67
CA GLU A 13 51.16 -9.52 -4.87
C GLU A 13 49.67 -9.70 -5.23
N GLU A 14 48.92 -10.29 -4.32
CA GLU A 14 47.49 -10.39 -4.34
C GLU A 14 46.93 -8.95 -4.30
N PRO A 15 46.08 -8.53 -5.29
CA PRO A 15 45.52 -7.19 -5.26
C PRO A 15 44.58 -7.08 -4.05
N ALA A 16 44.94 -6.15 -3.16
CA ALA A 16 44.17 -5.81 -1.96
C ALA A 16 42.68 -5.73 -2.31
N ALA A 17 41.89 -6.65 -1.74
CA ALA A 17 40.44 -6.68 -1.82
C ALA A 17 39.90 -5.29 -1.46
N GLY A 18 39.41 -4.58 -2.46
CA GLY A 18 38.80 -3.26 -2.32
C GLY A 18 37.69 -3.34 -1.26
N ARG A 19 37.96 -2.70 -0.11
CA ARG A 19 36.91 -2.43 0.86
C ARG A 19 35.81 -1.62 0.12
N THR A 20 34.75 -2.26 -0.26
CA THR A 20 33.54 -1.57 -0.70
C THR A 20 32.99 -0.81 0.49
N VAL A 21 33.30 0.48 0.55
CA VAL A 21 32.70 1.41 1.51
C VAL A 21 31.19 1.36 1.26
N PRO A 22 30.35 1.01 2.26
CA PRO A 22 28.91 1.03 2.07
C PRO A 22 28.51 2.47 1.72
N ALA A 23 28.01 2.66 0.50
CA ALA A 23 27.56 3.97 0.04
C ALA A 23 26.53 4.51 1.04
N ALA A 24 26.81 5.65 1.65
CA ALA A 24 25.97 6.36 2.62
C ALA A 24 24.58 6.77 2.05
N GLY A 25 24.31 6.45 0.78
CA GLY A 25 23.03 6.70 0.10
C GLY A 25 21.88 5.75 0.47
N GLY A 26 22.16 4.59 1.09
CA GLY A 26 21.16 3.50 1.20
C GLY A 26 19.99 3.76 2.16
N ARG A 27 20.05 4.72 3.07
CA ARG A 27 18.94 5.06 3.97
C ARG A 27 18.02 6.10 3.34
N TRP A 28 18.55 7.13 2.74
CA TRP A 28 17.80 8.20 2.08
C TRP A 28 17.09 7.73 0.82
N SER A 29 17.68 6.84 0.02
CA SER A 29 17.02 6.25 -1.15
C SER A 29 15.82 5.42 -0.73
N ARG A 30 15.94 4.58 0.31
CA ARG A 30 14.84 3.79 0.85
C ARG A 30 13.69 4.65 1.39
N TRP A 31 13.99 5.74 2.09
CA TRP A 31 12.97 6.69 2.55
C TRP A 31 12.22 7.34 1.40
N ARG A 32 12.93 7.79 0.38
CA ARG A 32 12.31 8.37 -0.82
C ARG A 32 11.40 7.37 -1.53
N GLU A 33 11.84 6.15 -1.70
CA GLU A 33 11.04 5.06 -2.29
C GLU A 33 9.76 4.81 -1.49
N GLN A 34 9.86 4.74 -0.17
CA GLN A 34 8.70 4.56 0.71
C GLN A 34 7.72 5.72 0.66
N VAL A 35 8.22 6.96 0.64
CA VAL A 35 7.37 8.16 0.52
C VAL A 35 6.65 8.18 -0.83
N VAL A 36 7.36 7.88 -1.91
CA VAL A 36 6.75 7.80 -3.26
C VAL A 36 5.70 6.70 -3.32
N GLU A 37 5.97 5.52 -2.73
CA GLU A 37 5.01 4.41 -2.66
C GLU A 37 3.76 4.81 -1.86
N LEU A 38 3.94 5.48 -0.72
CA LEU A 38 2.84 5.99 0.11
C LEU A 38 2.02 7.05 -0.63
N LEU A 39 2.66 7.97 -1.35
CA LEU A 39 1.96 8.96 -2.16
C LEU A 39 1.15 8.31 -3.30
N LYS A 40 1.73 7.34 -4.00
CA LYS A 40 1.01 6.56 -5.01
C LYS A 40 -0.19 5.83 -4.40
N PHE A 41 -0.01 5.17 -3.26
CA PHE A 41 -1.08 4.50 -2.53
C PHE A 41 -2.21 5.48 -2.16
N GLY A 42 -1.87 6.66 -1.63
CA GLY A 42 -2.83 7.71 -1.30
C GLY A 42 -3.58 8.23 -2.54
N THR A 43 -2.88 8.40 -3.64
CA THR A 43 -3.49 8.83 -4.93
C THR A 43 -4.47 7.78 -5.45
N VAL A 44 -4.10 6.49 -5.40
CA VAL A 44 -5.02 5.39 -5.78
C VAL A 44 -6.27 5.39 -4.90
N GLY A 45 -6.10 5.60 -3.58
CA GLY A 45 -7.23 5.72 -2.65
C GLY A 45 -8.13 6.91 -2.99
N GLY A 46 -7.56 8.06 -3.32
CA GLY A 46 -8.30 9.24 -3.77
C GLY A 46 -9.08 9.01 -5.06
N VAL A 47 -8.46 8.39 -6.05
CA VAL A 47 -9.14 8.01 -7.31
C VAL A 47 -10.30 7.04 -7.05
N ALA A 48 -10.09 6.02 -6.24
CA ALA A 48 -11.14 5.06 -5.87
C ALA A 48 -12.30 5.75 -5.16
N PHE A 49 -12.03 6.70 -4.27
CA PHE A 49 -13.06 7.52 -3.61
C PHE A 49 -13.86 8.34 -4.61
N VAL A 50 -13.21 8.99 -5.56
CA VAL A 50 -13.90 9.75 -6.63
C VAL A 50 -14.76 8.82 -7.47
N VAL A 51 -14.28 7.63 -7.79
CA VAL A 51 -15.07 6.60 -8.51
C VAL A 51 -16.28 6.15 -7.70
N ASP A 52 -16.13 5.89 -6.39
CA ASP A 52 -17.24 5.49 -5.52
C ASP A 52 -18.35 6.56 -5.49
N VAL A 53 -17.95 7.80 -5.15
CA VAL A 53 -18.93 8.90 -5.06
C VAL A 53 -19.52 9.24 -6.42
N GLY A 54 -18.69 9.30 -7.46
CA GLY A 54 -19.13 9.62 -8.82
C GLY A 54 -20.10 8.58 -9.39
N LEU A 55 -19.75 7.29 -9.23
CA LEU A 55 -20.60 6.20 -9.71
C LEU A 55 -21.90 6.09 -8.92
N MET A 56 -21.87 6.26 -7.59
CA MET A 56 -23.08 6.27 -6.78
C MET A 56 -24.03 7.38 -7.23
N ASN A 57 -23.50 8.60 -7.44
CA ASN A 57 -24.32 9.72 -7.90
C ASN A 57 -24.84 9.51 -9.33
N LEU A 58 -24.00 8.97 -10.22
CA LEU A 58 -24.41 8.65 -11.59
C LEU A 58 -25.56 7.63 -11.63
N LEU A 59 -25.48 6.57 -10.81
CA LEU A 59 -26.51 5.53 -10.73
C LEU A 59 -27.83 6.03 -10.12
N ARG A 60 -27.76 7.01 -9.21
CA ARG A 60 -28.94 7.55 -8.53
C ARG A 60 -29.59 8.71 -9.25
N PHE A 61 -28.79 9.63 -9.78
CA PHE A 61 -29.23 10.93 -10.28
C PHE A 61 -28.80 11.16 -11.73
N GLY A 62 -28.14 10.19 -12.38
CA GLY A 62 -27.71 10.29 -13.75
C GLY A 62 -28.83 10.07 -14.76
N PRO A 63 -28.55 10.24 -16.07
CA PRO A 63 -29.53 10.03 -17.14
C PRO A 63 -30.13 8.62 -17.06
N GLY A 64 -31.46 8.55 -16.89
CA GLY A 64 -32.20 7.29 -16.79
C GLY A 64 -32.43 6.79 -15.36
N GLU A 65 -31.91 7.44 -14.32
CA GLU A 65 -32.16 7.12 -12.89
C GLU A 65 -32.19 5.62 -12.57
N VAL A 66 -31.24 4.86 -13.15
CA VAL A 66 -31.24 3.37 -13.18
C VAL A 66 -31.44 2.75 -11.79
N LEU A 67 -30.95 3.41 -10.74
CA LEU A 67 -31.08 3.00 -9.34
C LEU A 67 -31.57 4.16 -8.45
N GLY A 68 -32.39 5.07 -8.97
CA GLY A 68 -32.90 6.22 -8.22
C GLY A 68 -33.55 5.80 -6.91
N ASP A 69 -34.46 4.81 -6.98
CA ASP A 69 -35.24 4.30 -5.84
C ASP A 69 -34.49 3.22 -5.03
N LYS A 70 -33.24 2.87 -5.41
CA LYS A 70 -32.45 1.79 -4.78
C LYS A 70 -31.08 2.29 -4.29
N PRO A 71 -31.03 3.19 -3.31
CA PRO A 71 -29.78 3.81 -2.85
C PRO A 71 -28.76 2.79 -2.31
N LEU A 72 -29.20 1.74 -1.63
CA LEU A 72 -28.31 0.69 -1.12
C LEU A 72 -27.68 -0.11 -2.26
N THR A 73 -28.43 -0.45 -3.28
CA THR A 73 -27.91 -1.16 -4.46
C THR A 73 -26.88 -0.29 -5.19
N ALA A 74 -27.20 1.00 -5.42
CA ALA A 74 -26.27 1.95 -6.02
C ALA A 74 -24.96 2.05 -5.21
N LYS A 75 -25.06 2.10 -3.88
CA LYS A 75 -23.89 2.14 -2.99
C LYS A 75 -23.07 0.85 -3.07
N VAL A 76 -23.68 -0.30 -3.03
CA VAL A 76 -22.98 -1.59 -3.15
C VAL A 76 -22.24 -1.68 -4.49
N VAL A 77 -22.88 -1.33 -5.59
CA VAL A 77 -22.25 -1.35 -6.92
C VAL A 77 -21.07 -0.38 -6.97
N SER A 78 -21.24 0.86 -6.50
CA SER A 78 -20.17 1.86 -6.52
C SER A 78 -18.96 1.42 -5.66
N VAL A 79 -19.19 0.86 -4.47
CA VAL A 79 -18.12 0.36 -3.59
C VAL A 79 -17.39 -0.82 -4.23
N VAL A 80 -18.10 -1.76 -4.85
CA VAL A 80 -17.46 -2.90 -5.54
C VAL A 80 -16.55 -2.41 -6.66
N VAL A 81 -17.06 -1.50 -7.53
CA VAL A 81 -16.25 -0.94 -8.62
C VAL A 81 -15.07 -0.14 -8.09
N ALA A 82 -15.27 0.73 -7.11
CA ALA A 82 -14.19 1.51 -6.50
C ALA A 82 -13.12 0.61 -5.85
N THR A 83 -13.54 -0.49 -5.21
CA THR A 83 -12.61 -1.46 -4.61
C THR A 83 -11.77 -2.16 -5.67
N LEU A 84 -12.36 -2.54 -6.80
CA LEU A 84 -11.61 -3.11 -7.94
C LEU A 84 -10.63 -2.09 -8.53
N VAL A 85 -11.04 -0.84 -8.69
CA VAL A 85 -10.15 0.25 -9.13
C VAL A 85 -9.00 0.45 -8.15
N ALA A 86 -9.29 0.47 -6.84
CA ALA A 86 -8.27 0.58 -5.80
C ALA A 86 -7.29 -0.61 -5.84
N TRP A 87 -7.79 -1.82 -5.97
CA TRP A 87 -6.95 -3.02 -6.08
C TRP A 87 -6.06 -2.97 -7.32
N MET A 88 -6.63 -2.64 -8.49
CA MET A 88 -5.88 -2.52 -9.74
C MET A 88 -4.80 -1.43 -9.65
N GLY A 89 -5.15 -0.25 -9.16
CA GLY A 89 -4.22 0.86 -8.98
C GLY A 89 -3.07 0.52 -8.03
N ASN A 90 -3.38 -0.09 -6.89
CA ASN A 90 -2.35 -0.55 -5.96
C ASN A 90 -1.47 -1.63 -6.57
N ARG A 91 -2.06 -2.62 -7.25
CA ARG A 91 -1.32 -3.71 -7.89
C ARG A 91 -0.41 -3.24 -9.01
N TYR A 92 -0.91 -2.39 -9.91
CA TYR A 92 -0.19 -2.06 -11.16
C TYR A 92 0.64 -0.79 -11.05
N TRP A 93 0.39 0.06 -10.06
CA TRP A 93 1.08 1.34 -9.94
C TRP A 93 1.75 1.55 -8.58
N ALA A 94 1.04 1.48 -7.46
CA ALA A 94 1.63 1.75 -6.16
C ALA A 94 2.67 0.68 -5.77
N PHE A 95 2.32 -0.62 -5.92
CA PHE A 95 3.16 -1.77 -5.56
C PHE A 95 3.58 -2.60 -6.79
N ALA A 96 3.89 -1.93 -7.90
CA ALA A 96 4.18 -2.60 -9.18
C ALA A 96 5.37 -3.57 -9.11
N GLY A 97 6.37 -3.30 -8.25
CA GLY A 97 7.55 -4.14 -8.05
C GLY A 97 7.35 -5.36 -7.13
N SER A 98 6.20 -5.47 -6.44
CA SER A 98 5.97 -6.45 -5.37
C SER A 98 4.72 -7.30 -5.61
N ARG A 99 4.45 -7.70 -6.86
CA ARG A 99 3.23 -8.44 -7.24
C ARG A 99 3.32 -9.92 -6.92
N ARG A 100 2.20 -10.53 -6.51
CA ARG A 100 2.05 -11.98 -6.44
C ARG A 100 1.53 -12.55 -7.76
N GLU A 101 1.91 -13.80 -8.07
CA GLU A 101 1.39 -14.52 -9.25
C GLU A 101 -0.10 -14.87 -9.10
N GLN A 102 -0.56 -15.16 -7.89
CA GLN A 102 -1.95 -15.57 -7.60
C GLN A 102 -2.87 -14.36 -7.36
N ARG A 103 -3.45 -13.82 -8.43
CA ARG A 103 -4.33 -12.64 -8.41
C ARG A 103 -5.54 -12.77 -7.48
N GLY A 104 -6.18 -13.93 -7.46
CA GLY A 104 -7.37 -14.16 -6.62
C GLY A 104 -7.05 -14.09 -5.13
N ARG A 105 -5.97 -14.71 -4.70
CA ARG A 105 -5.52 -14.68 -3.30
C ARG A 105 -5.10 -13.26 -2.88
N GLU A 106 -4.48 -12.51 -3.77
CA GLU A 106 -4.12 -11.11 -3.54
C GLU A 106 -5.36 -10.25 -3.33
N LEU A 107 -6.41 -10.41 -4.16
CA LEU A 107 -7.66 -9.69 -4.01
C LEU A 107 -8.36 -10.02 -2.68
N VAL A 108 -8.40 -11.29 -2.27
CA VAL A 108 -8.98 -11.70 -0.97
C VAL A 108 -8.24 -11.02 0.18
N TRP A 109 -6.90 -11.06 0.19
CA TRP A 109 -6.12 -10.37 1.20
C TRP A 109 -6.33 -8.85 1.19
N PHE A 110 -6.44 -8.26 0.00
CA PHE A 110 -6.76 -6.85 -0.15
C PHE A 110 -8.10 -6.50 0.51
N LEU A 111 -9.15 -7.30 0.28
CA LEU A 111 -10.47 -7.10 0.89
C LEU A 111 -10.43 -7.26 2.41
N LEU A 112 -9.73 -8.29 2.93
CA LEU A 112 -9.59 -8.52 4.37
C LEU A 112 -8.86 -7.37 5.06
N VAL A 113 -7.81 -6.85 4.45
CA VAL A 113 -7.07 -5.69 4.98
C VAL A 113 -7.94 -4.42 4.97
N ASN A 114 -8.77 -4.23 3.94
CA ASN A 114 -9.73 -3.12 3.92
C ASN A 114 -10.75 -3.23 5.06
N ALA A 115 -11.30 -4.43 5.27
CA ALA A 115 -12.22 -4.70 6.38
C ALA A 115 -11.54 -4.43 7.74
N GLY A 116 -10.29 -4.89 7.92
CA GLY A 116 -9.49 -4.61 9.12
C GLY A 116 -9.28 -3.12 9.37
N GLY A 117 -8.94 -2.35 8.33
CA GLY A 117 -8.80 -0.90 8.44
C GLY A 117 -10.13 -0.19 8.79
N MET A 118 -11.26 -0.71 8.29
CA MET A 118 -12.59 -0.21 8.68
C MET A 118 -12.89 -0.52 10.16
N LEU A 119 -12.58 -1.73 10.63
CA LEU A 119 -12.76 -2.10 12.04
C LEU A 119 -11.93 -1.21 12.97
N ILE A 120 -10.72 -0.81 12.57
CA ILE A 120 -9.89 0.14 13.34
C ILE A 120 -10.59 1.50 13.44
N ALA A 121 -11.18 2.02 12.36
CA ALA A 121 -11.88 3.29 12.37
C ALA A 121 -13.14 3.24 13.24
N VAL A 122 -13.92 2.17 13.14
CA VAL A 122 -15.10 1.93 13.99
C VAL A 122 -14.68 1.74 15.45
N GLY A 123 -13.60 1.04 15.71
CA GLY A 123 -13.04 0.86 17.05
C GLY A 123 -12.59 2.18 17.68
N ALA A 124 -11.92 3.05 16.93
CA ALA A 124 -11.54 4.39 17.40
C ALA A 124 -12.76 5.23 17.78
N LEU A 125 -13.81 5.21 16.96
CA LEU A 125 -15.08 5.85 17.26
C LEU A 125 -15.71 5.27 18.54
N GLY A 126 -15.79 3.93 18.62
CA GLY A 126 -16.39 3.24 19.78
C GLY A 126 -15.66 3.57 21.08
N ILE A 127 -14.33 3.58 21.08
CA ILE A 127 -13.53 3.98 22.26
C ILE A 127 -13.82 5.43 22.63
N SER A 128 -13.82 6.35 21.66
CA SER A 128 -14.11 7.77 21.90
C SER A 128 -15.49 7.97 22.50
N HIS A 129 -16.50 7.38 21.88
CA HIS A 129 -17.90 7.60 22.26
C HIS A 129 -18.30 6.89 23.55
N TYR A 130 -18.01 5.57 23.67
CA TYR A 130 -18.50 4.74 24.78
C TYR A 130 -17.53 4.63 25.95
N VAL A 131 -16.21 4.68 25.73
CA VAL A 131 -15.22 4.51 26.80
C VAL A 131 -14.79 5.87 27.35
N LEU A 132 -14.53 6.85 26.49
CA LEU A 132 -14.11 8.20 26.91
C LEU A 132 -15.29 9.13 27.14
N GLY A 133 -16.53 8.74 26.82
CA GLY A 133 -17.73 9.54 27.02
C GLY A 133 -17.79 10.81 26.13
N LEU A 134 -17.02 10.88 25.07
CA LEU A 134 -16.96 12.02 24.16
C LEU A 134 -18.07 11.90 23.10
N THR A 135 -19.31 12.24 23.50
CA THR A 135 -20.53 12.02 22.69
C THR A 135 -20.88 13.18 21.75
N SER A 136 -20.01 14.19 21.62
CA SER A 136 -20.29 15.29 20.69
C SER A 136 -20.07 14.87 19.24
N PRO A 137 -20.88 15.40 18.28
CA PRO A 137 -20.69 15.11 16.85
C PRO A 137 -19.30 15.44 16.33
N LEU A 138 -18.65 16.44 16.90
CA LEU A 138 -17.26 16.81 16.57
C LEU A 138 -16.27 15.76 17.04
N ALA A 139 -16.42 15.27 18.29
CA ALA A 139 -15.57 14.22 18.85
C ALA A 139 -15.69 12.92 18.03
N ASP A 140 -16.91 12.53 17.67
CA ASP A 140 -17.17 11.35 16.84
C ASP A 140 -16.51 11.48 15.45
N ASN A 141 -16.61 12.66 14.83
CA ASN A 141 -15.94 12.93 13.55
C ASN A 141 -14.42 12.89 13.67
N ILE A 142 -13.84 13.48 14.71
CA ILE A 142 -12.39 13.42 14.96
C ILE A 142 -11.94 11.98 15.21
N ALA A 143 -12.69 11.23 16.00
CA ALA A 143 -12.36 9.84 16.30
C ALA A 143 -12.42 8.93 15.05
N ALA A 144 -13.52 9.01 14.28
CA ALA A 144 -13.72 8.15 13.11
C ALA A 144 -12.89 8.60 11.89
N ASN A 145 -13.00 9.88 11.52
CA ASN A 145 -12.43 10.43 10.27
C ASN A 145 -11.05 11.07 10.47
N GLY A 146 -10.64 11.38 11.70
CA GLY A 146 -9.28 11.79 12.03
C GLY A 146 -8.45 10.58 12.45
N VAL A 147 -8.59 10.17 13.71
CA VAL A 147 -7.76 9.11 14.31
C VAL A 147 -7.98 7.78 13.59
N GLY A 148 -9.22 7.37 13.39
CA GLY A 148 -9.58 6.12 12.73
C GLY A 148 -9.11 6.05 11.29
N LEU A 149 -9.21 7.16 10.54
CA LEU A 149 -8.72 7.23 9.16
C LEU A 149 -7.18 7.10 9.12
N VAL A 150 -6.46 7.82 9.97
CA VAL A 150 -4.98 7.77 10.01
C VAL A 150 -4.51 6.37 10.40
N LEU A 151 -5.02 5.80 11.48
CA LEU A 151 -4.65 4.46 11.94
C LEU A 151 -5.06 3.38 10.93
N GLY A 152 -6.27 3.45 10.38
CA GLY A 152 -6.76 2.52 9.38
C GLY A 152 -5.96 2.59 8.08
N THR A 153 -5.52 3.79 7.66
CA THR A 153 -4.70 3.98 6.46
C THR A 153 -3.27 3.46 6.69
N ALA A 154 -2.67 3.74 7.84
CA ALA A 154 -1.37 3.20 8.21
C ALA A 154 -1.40 1.66 8.25
N PHE A 155 -2.41 1.07 8.89
CA PHE A 155 -2.62 -0.38 8.92
C PHE A 155 -2.73 -0.96 7.50
N ARG A 156 -3.58 -0.37 6.63
CA ARG A 156 -3.72 -0.81 5.23
C ARG A 156 -2.40 -0.73 4.49
N TYR A 157 -1.67 0.38 4.61
CA TYR A 157 -0.39 0.57 3.94
C TYR A 157 0.62 -0.52 4.34
N PHE A 158 0.80 -0.77 5.65
CA PHE A 158 1.71 -1.80 6.12
C PHE A 158 1.27 -3.21 5.69
N CYS A 159 -0.02 -3.52 5.81
CA CYS A 159 -0.53 -4.83 5.38
C CYS A 159 -0.40 -5.03 3.87
N TYR A 160 -0.67 -4.01 3.06
CA TYR A 160 -0.49 -4.12 1.61
C TYR A 160 0.97 -4.35 1.25
N ARG A 161 1.87 -3.59 1.85
CA ARG A 161 3.30 -3.72 1.59
C ARG A 161 3.87 -5.08 2.01
N TYR A 162 3.48 -5.59 3.18
CA TYR A 162 4.11 -6.77 3.78
C TYR A 162 3.30 -8.07 3.64
N LEU A 163 1.99 -8.00 3.41
CA LEU A 163 1.11 -9.18 3.34
C LEU A 163 0.49 -9.40 1.98
N VAL A 164 0.05 -8.34 1.31
CA VAL A 164 -0.70 -8.44 0.06
C VAL A 164 0.24 -8.49 -1.15
N PHE A 165 1.15 -7.53 -1.26
CA PHE A 165 2.05 -7.36 -2.39
C PHE A 165 3.49 -7.82 -2.07
N THR A 166 3.64 -9.03 -1.52
CA THR A 166 4.95 -9.61 -1.13
C THR A 166 5.54 -10.52 -2.22
N GLY A 167 5.21 -10.32 -3.48
CA GLY A 167 5.80 -11.06 -4.60
C GLY A 167 7.29 -10.76 -4.76
N LYS A 168 8.10 -11.77 -5.17
CA LYS A 168 9.46 -11.52 -5.64
C LYS A 168 9.39 -10.61 -6.86
N PRO A 169 10.36 -9.68 -7.06
CA PRO A 169 10.44 -8.91 -8.29
C PRO A 169 10.38 -9.86 -9.49
N VAL A 170 9.48 -9.61 -10.42
CA VAL A 170 9.48 -10.33 -11.70
C VAL A 170 10.74 -9.89 -12.41
N SER A 171 11.73 -10.80 -12.50
CA SER A 171 12.93 -10.57 -13.30
C SER A 171 12.51 -10.31 -14.74
N PRO A 172 13.12 -9.32 -15.42
CA PRO A 172 12.83 -9.01 -16.81
C PRO A 172 13.21 -10.16 -17.75
#